data_d114cbc3ecbba3bf53aa507bdcd6795f
#
_entry.id   d114cbc3ecbba3bf53aa507bdcd6795f
#
_cell.length_a   1.000
_cell.length_b   1.000
_cell.length_c   1.000
_cell.angle_alpha   90.00
_cell.angle_beta   90.00
_cell.angle_gamma   90.00
#
_symmetry.space_group_name_H-M   'P 1'
#
loop_
_entity.id
_entity.type
_entity.pdbx_description
1 polymer ?
#
loop_
_entity_poly.entity_id
_entity_poly.type
_entity_poly.pdbx_seq_one_letter_code
_entity_poly.pdbx_strand_id
1 'polypeptide(L)'
;MARVTDRPLAVAAVGGNALVRRGEPSGSSLEVARASDAARQLATLAAGHRLVITHGNGPQIGLLAMEDRAMGGDEHFDVLDAQSQGQIGYLLELGLAGHLGTRPVCTVLTQVLVDADDPAFAVPTKPIGAVANEVTARGWAEDRGWAVGRDGDGWRRLVPSPEPLEVMELESIKLLADAATVVICAGGGGIPVVIDDGGRRRGVEAVVDKDLTSALLAIALDADLLVLLTDVAAVEADWGTPRARPMAGASAAELRSMVFAPGSMAPKVEAACRFAEATGRPAMIGSLDDAGRVARGEAGTRVTP
;
A
#
# COMPACT_ATOMS: atom_id res chain seq x y z
N MET A 1 -19.43 -7.82 -26.21
CA MET A 1 -18.60 -7.56 -25.00
C MET A 1 -18.68 -6.07 -24.67
N ALA A 2 -18.96 -5.71 -23.42
CA ALA A 2 -18.92 -4.30 -22.99
C ALA A 2 -17.54 -3.70 -23.24
N ARG A 3 -17.47 -2.40 -23.57
CA ARG A 3 -16.19 -1.70 -23.72
C ARG A 3 -15.48 -1.66 -22.35
N VAL A 4 -14.16 -1.63 -22.33
CA VAL A 4 -13.40 -1.56 -21.07
C VAL A 4 -13.75 -0.28 -20.30
N THR A 5 -14.03 0.82 -21.01
CA THR A 5 -14.48 2.10 -20.44
C THR A 5 -15.81 2.02 -19.68
N ASP A 6 -16.66 1.03 -20.00
CA ASP A 6 -17.98 0.85 -19.37
C ASP A 6 -17.92 -0.07 -18.13
N ARG A 7 -16.74 -0.60 -17.80
CA ARG A 7 -16.55 -1.47 -16.63
C ARG A 7 -16.50 -0.65 -15.35
N PRO A 8 -16.93 -1.23 -14.21
CA PRO A 8 -16.78 -0.60 -12.92
C PRO A 8 -15.29 -0.32 -12.61
N LEU A 9 -15.03 0.72 -11.84
CA LEU A 9 -13.70 1.09 -11.39
C LEU A 9 -13.36 0.39 -10.08
N ALA A 10 -12.23 -0.30 -10.04
CA ALA A 10 -11.68 -0.86 -8.81
C ALA A 10 -10.33 -0.23 -8.47
N VAL A 11 -10.12 0.07 -7.19
CA VAL A 11 -8.80 0.37 -6.64
C VAL A 11 -8.31 -0.85 -5.88
N ALA A 12 -7.14 -1.38 -6.25
CA ALA A 12 -6.54 -2.56 -5.64
C ALA A 12 -5.23 -2.21 -4.94
N ALA A 13 -5.19 -2.37 -3.62
CA ALA A 13 -4.00 -2.14 -2.80
C ALA A 13 -3.25 -3.46 -2.57
N VAL A 14 -1.99 -3.53 -3.02
CA VAL A 14 -1.14 -4.73 -2.87
C VAL A 14 -0.20 -4.56 -1.69
N GLY A 15 -0.19 -5.52 -0.76
CA GLY A 15 0.72 -5.52 0.39
C GLY A 15 2.20 -5.60 -0.02
N GLY A 16 3.09 -4.93 0.72
CA GLY A 16 4.54 -4.98 0.43
C GLY A 16 5.12 -6.41 0.51
N ASN A 17 4.57 -7.26 1.37
CA ASN A 17 4.94 -8.68 1.47
C ASN A 17 4.59 -9.51 0.21
N ALA A 18 3.72 -8.99 -0.67
CA ALA A 18 3.41 -9.63 -1.94
C ALA A 18 4.60 -9.56 -2.92
N LEU A 19 5.48 -8.56 -2.75
CA LEU A 19 6.64 -8.32 -3.61
C LEU A 19 7.95 -8.80 -2.97
N VAL A 20 8.04 -8.79 -1.64
CA VAL A 20 9.17 -9.35 -0.87
C VAL A 20 8.62 -10.00 0.38
N ARG A 21 8.79 -11.31 0.55
CA ARG A 21 8.36 -12.02 1.77
C ARG A 21 9.34 -11.76 2.91
N ARG A 22 8.83 -11.70 4.13
CA ARG A 22 9.67 -11.58 5.33
C ARG A 22 10.70 -12.70 5.38
N GLY A 23 11.99 -12.33 5.54
CA GLY A 23 13.09 -13.29 5.65
C GLY A 23 13.65 -13.82 4.32
N GLU A 24 13.08 -13.45 3.18
CA GLU A 24 13.68 -13.74 1.88
C GLU A 24 14.85 -12.77 1.60
N PRO A 25 15.96 -13.26 1.01
CA PRO A 25 17.03 -12.38 0.60
C PRO A 25 16.51 -11.41 -0.48
N SER A 26 16.90 -10.14 -0.36
CA SER A 26 16.68 -9.17 -1.43
C SER A 26 17.53 -9.54 -2.63
N GLY A 27 16.92 -9.59 -3.82
CA GLY A 27 17.61 -9.89 -5.06
C GLY A 27 16.69 -9.68 -6.26
N SER A 28 17.21 -9.04 -7.28
CA SER A 28 16.44 -8.59 -8.45
C SER A 28 15.65 -9.72 -9.13
N SER A 29 16.19 -10.92 -9.22
CA SER A 29 15.49 -12.07 -9.84
C SER A 29 14.28 -12.53 -9.04
N LEU A 30 14.34 -12.49 -7.70
CA LEU A 30 13.23 -12.88 -6.84
C LEU A 30 12.14 -11.81 -6.86
N GLU A 31 12.52 -10.53 -6.83
CA GLU A 31 11.57 -9.41 -6.93
C GLU A 31 10.82 -9.43 -8.28
N VAL A 32 11.52 -9.68 -9.38
CA VAL A 32 10.90 -9.85 -10.70
C VAL A 32 9.90 -11.01 -10.70
N ALA A 33 10.25 -12.16 -10.13
CA ALA A 33 9.35 -13.32 -10.07
C ALA A 33 8.10 -13.00 -9.23
N ARG A 34 8.26 -12.35 -8.08
CA ARG A 34 7.14 -11.94 -7.20
C ARG A 34 6.24 -10.90 -7.86
N ALA A 35 6.82 -9.89 -8.51
CA ALA A 35 6.06 -8.89 -9.26
C ALA A 35 5.29 -9.53 -10.43
N SER A 36 5.86 -10.52 -11.11
CA SER A 36 5.17 -11.28 -12.15
C SER A 36 4.00 -12.10 -11.60
N ASP A 37 4.16 -12.77 -10.46
CA ASP A 37 3.08 -13.48 -9.80
C ASP A 37 1.96 -12.54 -9.36
N ALA A 38 2.29 -11.40 -8.74
CA ALA A 38 1.33 -10.37 -8.37
C ALA A 38 0.60 -9.82 -9.60
N ALA A 39 1.33 -9.51 -10.67
CA ALA A 39 0.76 -9.01 -11.92
C ALA A 39 -0.24 -10.00 -12.54
N ARG A 40 0.06 -11.31 -12.52
CA ARG A 40 -0.86 -12.34 -12.99
C ARG A 40 -2.17 -12.34 -12.21
N GLN A 41 -2.11 -12.19 -10.89
CA GLN A 41 -3.31 -12.11 -10.04
C GLN A 41 -4.10 -10.81 -10.29
N LEU A 42 -3.40 -9.67 -10.38
CA LEU A 42 -4.02 -8.37 -10.67
C LEU A 42 -4.68 -8.33 -12.05
N ALA A 43 -4.13 -9.03 -13.03
CA ALA A 43 -4.74 -9.14 -14.36
C ALA A 43 -6.13 -9.80 -14.31
N THR A 44 -6.39 -10.66 -13.32
CA THR A 44 -7.73 -11.26 -13.13
C THR A 44 -8.78 -10.22 -12.71
N LEU A 45 -8.38 -9.18 -11.96
CA LEU A 45 -9.23 -8.04 -11.62
C LEU A 45 -9.48 -7.16 -12.85
N ALA A 46 -8.41 -6.88 -13.60
CA ALA A 46 -8.46 -6.06 -14.82
C ALA A 46 -9.41 -6.64 -15.90
N ALA A 47 -9.65 -7.95 -15.87
CA ALA A 47 -10.59 -8.61 -16.76
C ALA A 47 -12.05 -8.12 -16.57
N GLY A 48 -12.41 -7.71 -15.34
CA GLY A 48 -13.77 -7.24 -15.00
C GLY A 48 -13.88 -5.74 -14.74
N HIS A 49 -12.75 -5.04 -14.53
CA HIS A 49 -12.74 -3.66 -14.03
C HIS A 49 -11.83 -2.74 -14.84
N ARG A 50 -12.12 -1.44 -14.82
CA ARG A 50 -11.07 -0.42 -14.91
C ARG A 50 -10.27 -0.54 -13.62
N LEU A 51 -8.95 -0.45 -13.67
CA LEU A 51 -8.13 -0.83 -12.51
C LEU A 51 -7.10 0.23 -12.21
N VAL A 52 -7.08 0.68 -10.97
CA VAL A 52 -6.02 1.46 -10.35
C VAL A 52 -5.36 0.60 -9.27
N ILE A 53 -4.04 0.55 -9.26
CA ILE A 53 -3.25 -0.32 -8.37
C ILE A 53 -2.38 0.57 -7.50
N THR A 54 -2.41 0.32 -6.20
CA THR A 54 -1.44 0.85 -5.25
C THR A 54 -0.61 -0.29 -4.68
N HIS A 55 0.59 -0.03 -4.24
CA HIS A 55 1.46 -1.07 -3.69
C HIS A 55 2.24 -0.59 -2.46
N GLY A 56 2.65 -1.51 -1.59
CA GLY A 56 3.59 -1.21 -0.51
C GLY A 56 5.04 -1.21 -1.01
N ASN A 57 5.93 -0.56 -0.26
CA ASN A 57 7.36 -0.47 -0.53
C ASN A 57 8.25 -0.60 0.72
N GLY A 58 7.68 -0.91 1.87
CA GLY A 58 8.39 -0.88 3.15
C GLY A 58 9.75 -1.61 3.18
N PRO A 59 9.88 -2.83 2.64
CA PRO A 59 11.18 -3.49 2.52
C PRO A 59 12.15 -2.73 1.59
N GLN A 60 11.69 -2.25 0.45
CA GLN A 60 12.50 -1.62 -0.59
C GLN A 60 13.04 -0.26 -0.16
N ILE A 61 12.19 0.63 0.36
CA ILE A 61 12.63 1.95 0.83
C ILE A 61 13.61 1.83 2.00
N GLY A 62 13.42 0.85 2.86
CA GLY A 62 14.35 0.60 3.94
C GLY A 62 15.70 0.08 3.46
N LEU A 63 15.74 -0.75 2.42
CA LEU A 63 16.98 -1.21 1.79
C LEU A 63 17.71 -0.04 1.13
N LEU A 64 17.02 0.76 0.31
CA LEU A 64 17.58 1.96 -0.33
C LEU A 64 18.19 2.91 0.70
N ALA A 65 17.50 3.17 1.82
CA ALA A 65 18.03 4.00 2.90
C ALA A 65 19.28 3.42 3.57
N MET A 66 19.40 2.10 3.67
CA MET A 66 20.59 1.44 4.20
C MET A 66 21.76 1.48 3.21
N GLU A 67 21.51 1.25 1.94
CA GLU A 67 22.50 1.29 0.87
C GLU A 67 23.06 2.70 0.67
N ASP A 68 22.19 3.72 0.63
CA ASP A 68 22.61 5.11 0.56
C ASP A 68 23.56 5.47 1.69
N ARG A 69 23.19 5.15 2.93
CA ARG A 69 24.04 5.41 4.10
C ARG A 69 25.33 4.59 4.11
N ALA A 70 25.32 3.37 3.59
CA ALA A 70 26.54 2.55 3.51
C ALA A 70 27.55 3.13 2.52
N MET A 71 27.06 3.83 1.50
CA MET A 71 27.88 4.55 0.50
C MET A 71 28.26 5.97 0.97
N GLY A 72 27.88 6.38 2.17
CA GLY A 72 28.14 7.72 2.71
C GLY A 72 27.19 8.80 2.15
N GLY A 73 26.06 8.37 1.57
CA GLY A 73 25.01 9.26 1.07
C GLY A 73 24.17 9.89 2.19
N ASP A 74 23.43 10.91 1.83
CA ASP A 74 22.48 11.64 2.69
C ASP A 74 21.19 11.97 1.93
N GLU A 75 20.72 10.99 1.13
CA GLU A 75 19.56 11.18 0.29
C GLU A 75 18.30 11.37 1.15
N HIS A 76 17.47 12.31 0.75
CA HIS A 76 16.19 12.57 1.40
C HIS A 76 15.23 11.39 1.22
N PHE A 77 14.44 11.12 2.27
CA PHE A 77 13.59 9.93 2.32
C PHE A 77 12.47 9.94 1.28
N ASP A 78 11.94 11.11 0.95
CA ASP A 78 10.96 11.30 -0.12
C ASP A 78 11.53 10.95 -1.51
N VAL A 79 12.82 11.21 -1.75
CA VAL A 79 13.52 10.80 -2.98
C VAL A 79 13.70 9.29 -3.03
N LEU A 80 14.07 8.65 -1.91
CA LEU A 80 14.15 7.19 -1.81
C LEU A 80 12.77 6.53 -2.01
N ASP A 81 11.71 7.19 -1.54
CA ASP A 81 10.34 6.75 -1.77
C ASP A 81 9.98 6.80 -3.26
N ALA A 82 10.32 7.89 -3.95
CA ALA A 82 10.15 8.02 -5.39
C ALA A 82 10.92 6.95 -6.18
N GLN A 83 12.16 6.63 -5.78
CA GLN A 83 12.95 5.57 -6.38
C GLN A 83 12.25 4.21 -6.23
N SER A 84 11.74 3.92 -5.03
CA SER A 84 11.02 2.67 -4.75
C SER A 84 9.70 2.55 -5.52
N GLN A 85 8.97 3.67 -5.70
CA GLN A 85 7.77 3.71 -6.55
C GLN A 85 8.11 3.38 -8.00
N GLY A 86 9.18 3.97 -8.54
CA GLY A 86 9.64 3.71 -9.90
C GLY A 86 10.07 2.25 -10.09
N GLN A 87 10.84 1.70 -9.17
CA GLN A 87 11.32 0.32 -9.20
C GLN A 87 10.16 -0.68 -9.19
N ILE A 88 9.28 -0.58 -8.21
CA ILE A 88 8.17 -1.53 -8.03
C ILE A 88 7.13 -1.34 -9.13
N GLY A 89 6.80 -0.09 -9.46
CA GLY A 89 5.87 0.24 -10.52
C GLY A 89 6.31 -0.34 -11.87
N TYR A 90 7.59 -0.19 -12.22
CA TYR A 90 8.18 -0.77 -13.43
C TYR A 90 8.05 -2.31 -13.45
N LEU A 91 8.36 -2.99 -12.36
CA LEU A 91 8.27 -4.45 -12.30
C LEU A 91 6.83 -4.96 -12.44
N LEU A 92 5.86 -4.28 -11.80
CA LEU A 92 4.44 -4.59 -11.94
C LEU A 92 3.93 -4.30 -13.35
N GLU A 93 4.32 -3.17 -13.94
CA GLU A 93 3.96 -2.80 -15.31
C GLU A 93 4.47 -3.82 -16.32
N LEU A 94 5.73 -4.21 -16.21
CA LEU A 94 6.35 -5.24 -17.04
C LEU A 94 5.60 -6.57 -16.93
N GLY A 95 5.25 -6.99 -15.70
CA GLY A 95 4.48 -8.21 -15.48
C GLY A 95 3.05 -8.12 -16.04
N LEU A 96 2.34 -7.01 -15.81
CA LEU A 96 0.98 -6.81 -16.29
C LEU A 96 0.88 -6.75 -17.82
N ALA A 97 1.84 -6.12 -18.50
CA ALA A 97 1.85 -6.03 -19.95
C ALA A 97 1.80 -7.41 -20.62
N GLY A 98 2.39 -8.43 -20.00
CA GLY A 98 2.33 -9.81 -20.46
C GLY A 98 0.94 -10.47 -20.38
N HIS A 99 0.02 -9.92 -19.58
CA HIS A 99 -1.30 -10.51 -19.32
C HIS A 99 -2.49 -9.69 -19.86
N LEU A 100 -2.30 -8.43 -20.22
CA LEU A 100 -3.36 -7.50 -20.56
C LEU A 100 -3.57 -7.29 -22.06
N GLY A 101 -2.78 -7.97 -22.90
CA GLY A 101 -2.85 -7.84 -24.35
C GLY A 101 -2.52 -6.41 -24.80
N THR A 102 -3.47 -5.73 -25.47
CA THR A 102 -3.28 -4.36 -25.97
C THR A 102 -3.73 -3.27 -24.97
N ARG A 103 -4.22 -3.66 -23.80
CA ARG A 103 -4.63 -2.69 -22.78
C ARG A 103 -3.41 -1.98 -22.19
N PRO A 104 -3.34 -0.65 -22.24
CA PRO A 104 -2.17 0.07 -21.74
C PRO A 104 -2.06 -0.03 -20.21
N VAL A 105 -0.82 -0.04 -19.74
CA VAL A 105 -0.46 0.07 -18.32
C VAL A 105 0.46 1.27 -18.17
N CYS A 106 0.35 2.01 -17.10
CA CYS A 106 1.17 3.18 -16.82
C CYS A 106 1.45 3.29 -15.33
N THR A 107 2.70 3.55 -14.98
CA THR A 107 3.13 3.89 -13.62
C THR A 107 3.20 5.41 -13.47
N VAL A 108 2.52 5.94 -12.45
CA VAL A 108 2.50 7.36 -12.10
C VAL A 108 3.20 7.55 -10.76
N LEU A 109 4.34 8.25 -10.75
CA LEU A 109 4.93 8.71 -9.49
C LEU A 109 3.94 9.64 -8.82
N THR A 110 3.62 9.36 -7.57
CA THR A 110 2.47 9.95 -6.90
C THR A 110 2.90 10.59 -5.59
N GLN A 111 2.61 11.88 -5.43
CA GLN A 111 2.77 12.64 -4.21
C GLN A 111 1.47 12.62 -3.40
N VAL A 112 1.61 12.61 -2.08
CA VAL A 112 0.47 12.67 -1.15
C VAL A 112 0.70 13.81 -0.18
N LEU A 113 -0.25 14.73 -0.13
CA LEU A 113 -0.26 15.83 0.82
C LEU A 113 -0.47 15.28 2.24
N VAL A 114 0.34 15.75 3.16
CA VAL A 114 0.21 15.51 4.60
C VAL A 114 0.24 16.84 5.37
N ASP A 115 -0.28 16.85 6.59
CA ASP A 115 -0.19 18.00 7.46
C ASP A 115 1.23 18.10 8.04
N ALA A 116 1.88 19.28 7.93
CA ALA A 116 3.21 19.51 8.49
C ALA A 116 3.22 19.42 10.03
N ASP A 117 2.07 19.66 10.67
CA ASP A 117 1.88 19.65 12.11
C ASP A 117 1.29 18.30 12.61
N ASP A 118 1.20 17.29 11.76
CA ASP A 118 0.70 15.97 12.16
C ASP A 118 1.52 15.42 13.34
N PRO A 119 0.86 15.02 14.46
CA PRO A 119 1.53 14.49 15.64
C PRO A 119 2.39 13.25 15.36
N ALA A 120 2.19 12.55 14.26
CA ALA A 120 3.03 11.42 13.83
C ALA A 120 4.49 11.83 13.63
N PHE A 121 4.79 13.08 13.27
CA PHE A 121 6.18 13.55 13.15
C PHE A 121 6.91 13.57 14.48
N ALA A 122 6.21 13.84 15.58
CA ALA A 122 6.79 13.80 16.93
C ALA A 122 6.96 12.38 17.48
N VAL A 123 6.15 11.42 17.00
CA VAL A 123 6.11 10.05 17.50
C VAL A 123 6.17 9.05 16.33
N PRO A 124 7.39 8.76 15.81
CA PRO A 124 7.55 7.76 14.73
C PRO A 124 7.08 6.38 15.17
N THR A 125 6.19 5.76 14.38
CA THR A 125 5.58 4.47 14.72
C THR A 125 5.65 3.43 13.59
N LYS A 126 5.92 3.85 12.34
CA LYS A 126 5.88 2.93 11.18
C LYS A 126 7.21 2.20 11.02
N PRO A 127 7.24 0.86 11.14
CA PRO A 127 8.47 0.10 10.97
C PRO A 127 8.82 -0.05 9.49
N ILE A 128 10.07 0.25 9.14
CA ILE A 128 10.60 0.13 7.78
C ILE A 128 11.94 -0.62 7.76
N GLY A 129 12.36 -1.04 6.57
CA GLY A 129 13.66 -1.66 6.35
C GLY A 129 13.78 -3.07 6.90
N ALA A 130 15.03 -3.52 7.06
CA ALA A 130 15.35 -4.85 7.54
C ALA A 130 15.05 -5.04 9.04
N VAL A 131 14.70 -6.27 9.39
CA VAL A 131 14.61 -6.67 10.80
C VAL A 131 16.01 -6.90 11.35
N ALA A 132 16.30 -6.34 12.51
CA ALA A 132 17.56 -6.48 13.22
C ALA A 132 17.37 -7.02 14.64
N ASN A 133 18.46 -7.42 15.29
CA ASN A 133 18.45 -7.65 16.73
C ASN A 133 18.51 -6.32 17.50
N GLU A 134 18.22 -6.35 18.80
CA GLU A 134 18.18 -5.15 19.64
C GLU A 134 19.50 -4.37 19.66
N VAL A 135 20.63 -5.09 19.72
CA VAL A 135 21.96 -4.45 19.78
C VAL A 135 22.23 -3.64 18.51
N THR A 136 21.97 -4.22 17.35
CA THR A 136 22.11 -3.53 16.06
C THR A 136 21.19 -2.32 15.96
N ALA A 137 19.93 -2.47 16.38
CA ALA A 137 18.96 -1.38 16.31
C ALA A 137 19.33 -0.22 17.25
N ARG A 138 19.80 -0.52 18.46
CA ARG A 138 20.30 0.51 19.38
C ARG A 138 21.54 1.24 18.82
N GLY A 139 22.45 0.52 18.15
CA GLY A 139 23.54 1.15 17.42
C GLY A 139 23.05 2.13 16.36
N TRP A 140 21.99 1.80 15.60
CA TRP A 140 21.39 2.75 14.65
C TRP A 140 20.82 4.00 15.34
N ALA A 141 20.20 3.85 16.52
CA ALA A 141 19.70 4.99 17.28
C ALA A 141 20.84 5.90 17.76
N GLU A 142 21.93 5.33 18.26
CA GLU A 142 23.11 6.07 18.76
C GLU A 142 23.90 6.74 17.63
N ASP A 143 24.20 5.99 16.54
CA ASP A 143 25.09 6.47 15.48
C ASP A 143 24.36 7.39 14.48
N ARG A 144 23.03 7.22 14.32
CA ARG A 144 22.26 7.85 13.23
C ARG A 144 21.07 8.68 13.72
N GLY A 145 20.79 8.67 15.02
CA GLY A 145 19.62 9.36 15.58
C GLY A 145 18.27 8.76 15.16
N TRP A 146 18.24 7.53 14.65
CA TRP A 146 17.00 6.92 14.18
C TRP A 146 16.11 6.48 15.35
N ALA A 147 14.82 6.72 15.24
CA ALA A 147 13.86 6.05 16.09
C ALA A 147 13.85 4.55 15.75
N VAL A 148 13.88 3.69 16.77
CA VAL A 148 13.86 2.24 16.60
C VAL A 148 12.83 1.62 17.54
N GLY A 149 12.22 0.51 17.14
CA GLY A 149 11.23 -0.18 17.94
C GLY A 149 11.06 -1.65 17.58
N ARG A 150 10.35 -2.38 18.43
CA ARG A 150 10.04 -3.79 18.19
C ARG A 150 9.03 -3.96 17.06
N ASP A 151 9.30 -4.94 16.20
CA ASP A 151 8.35 -5.41 15.15
C ASP A 151 8.41 -6.95 15.11
N GLY A 152 7.41 -7.59 15.69
CA GLY A 152 7.41 -9.03 15.93
C GLY A 152 8.56 -9.46 16.88
N ASP A 153 9.34 -10.43 16.43
CA ASP A 153 10.46 -10.97 17.20
C ASP A 153 11.77 -10.15 17.06
N GLY A 154 11.75 -9.07 16.27
CA GLY A 154 12.93 -8.25 16.01
C GLY A 154 12.72 -6.77 16.28
N TRP A 155 13.65 -5.98 15.76
CA TRP A 155 13.69 -4.52 15.84
C TRP A 155 13.83 -3.92 14.46
N ARG A 156 13.21 -2.75 14.24
CA ARG A 156 13.31 -2.02 12.98
C ARG A 156 13.45 -0.52 13.22
N ARG A 157 13.91 0.21 12.19
CA ARG A 157 13.79 1.66 12.15
C ARG A 157 12.30 2.04 12.15
N LEU A 158 11.95 3.05 12.94
CA LEU A 158 10.63 3.66 12.94
C LEU A 158 10.68 5.03 12.25
N VAL A 159 9.70 5.32 11.43
CA VAL A 159 9.52 6.62 10.76
C VAL A 159 8.14 7.19 11.07
N PRO A 160 7.95 8.52 10.93
CA PRO A 160 6.62 9.13 10.97
C PRO A 160 5.68 8.51 9.95
N SER A 161 4.40 8.41 10.30
CA SER A 161 3.36 7.95 9.37
C SER A 161 2.13 8.87 9.49
N PRO A 162 2.22 10.07 8.90
CA PRO A 162 1.13 11.05 8.95
C PRO A 162 -0.09 10.60 8.14
N GLU A 163 -1.24 11.20 8.45
CA GLU A 163 -2.50 10.95 7.74
C GLU A 163 -2.43 11.50 6.30
N PRO A 164 -2.80 10.72 5.26
CA PRO A 164 -2.92 11.22 3.90
C PRO A 164 -4.13 12.14 3.75
N LEU A 165 -3.94 13.33 3.18
CA LEU A 165 -4.97 14.35 3.00
C LEU A 165 -5.46 14.46 1.57
N GLU A 166 -4.53 14.41 0.59
CA GLU A 166 -4.84 14.57 -0.83
C GLU A 166 -3.81 13.85 -1.70
N VAL A 167 -4.27 13.22 -2.79
CA VAL A 167 -3.41 12.65 -3.83
C VAL A 167 -3.19 13.70 -4.91
N MET A 168 -1.96 14.19 -5.05
CA MET A 168 -1.65 15.36 -5.86
C MET A 168 -1.81 15.14 -7.37
N GLU A 169 -1.65 13.91 -7.84
CA GLU A 169 -1.80 13.50 -9.25
C GLU A 169 -3.20 12.92 -9.56
N LEU A 170 -4.20 13.16 -8.70
CA LEU A 170 -5.56 12.60 -8.81
C LEU A 170 -6.17 12.78 -10.21
N GLU A 171 -6.14 13.98 -10.76
CA GLU A 171 -6.73 14.28 -12.08
C GLU A 171 -6.04 13.51 -13.21
N SER A 172 -4.72 13.34 -13.13
CA SER A 172 -3.96 12.55 -14.11
C SER A 172 -4.30 11.06 -14.01
N ILE A 173 -4.39 10.55 -12.79
CA ILE A 173 -4.77 9.14 -12.52
C ILE A 173 -6.19 8.88 -13.04
N LYS A 174 -7.12 9.79 -12.78
CA LYS A 174 -8.50 9.71 -13.26
C LYS A 174 -8.58 9.68 -14.78
N LEU A 175 -7.88 10.61 -15.45
CA LEU A 175 -7.83 10.68 -16.91
C LEU A 175 -7.36 9.36 -17.53
N LEU A 176 -6.28 8.79 -17.00
CA LEU A 176 -5.73 7.52 -17.47
C LEU A 176 -6.70 6.35 -17.21
N ALA A 177 -7.31 6.28 -16.03
CA ALA A 177 -8.27 5.25 -15.69
C ALA A 177 -9.54 5.32 -16.56
N ASP A 178 -10.02 6.53 -16.87
CA ASP A 178 -11.16 6.76 -17.75
C ASP A 178 -10.85 6.37 -19.21
N ALA A 179 -9.58 6.49 -19.63
CA ALA A 179 -9.09 5.99 -20.90
C ALA A 179 -8.84 4.46 -20.91
N ALA A 180 -9.30 3.73 -19.87
CA ALA A 180 -9.12 2.29 -19.70
C ALA A 180 -7.68 1.81 -19.51
N THR A 181 -6.73 2.72 -19.24
CA THR A 181 -5.38 2.37 -18.82
C THR A 181 -5.42 1.73 -17.44
N VAL A 182 -4.64 0.68 -17.21
CA VAL A 182 -4.35 0.20 -15.86
C VAL A 182 -3.31 1.14 -15.26
N VAL A 183 -3.65 1.79 -14.16
CA VAL A 183 -2.77 2.78 -13.53
C VAL A 183 -2.14 2.18 -12.28
N ILE A 184 -0.82 2.21 -12.19
CA ILE A 184 -0.06 1.89 -10.97
C ILE A 184 0.35 3.22 -10.34
N CYS A 185 -0.01 3.48 -9.08
CA CYS A 185 0.23 4.77 -8.44
C CYS A 185 0.30 4.64 -6.91
N ALA A 186 0.61 5.73 -6.23
CA ALA A 186 0.66 5.82 -4.77
C ALA A 186 1.43 4.67 -4.11
N GLY A 187 2.55 4.26 -4.71
CA GLY A 187 3.45 3.26 -4.12
C GLY A 187 3.94 3.73 -2.76
N GLY A 188 4.05 2.79 -1.79
CA GLY A 188 4.42 3.13 -0.42
C GLY A 188 3.38 3.90 0.39
N GLY A 189 2.29 4.32 -0.24
CA GLY A 189 1.30 5.24 0.30
C GLY A 189 1.41 6.63 -0.34
N GLY A 190 2.31 6.80 -1.30
CA GLY A 190 2.63 8.07 -1.96
C GLY A 190 3.79 8.80 -1.30
N ILE A 191 4.53 9.57 -2.09
CA ILE A 191 5.63 10.41 -1.64
C ILE A 191 5.05 11.55 -0.78
N PRO A 192 5.37 11.59 0.53
CA PRO A 192 4.77 12.57 1.40
C PRO A 192 5.30 13.98 1.12
N VAL A 193 4.39 14.92 0.92
CA VAL A 193 4.71 16.34 0.71
C VAL A 193 3.86 17.23 1.61
N VAL A 194 4.41 18.37 1.97
CA VAL A 194 3.70 19.47 2.62
C VAL A 194 3.69 20.69 1.72
N ILE A 195 2.76 21.61 1.94
CA ILE A 195 2.72 22.92 1.26
C ILE A 195 3.23 23.96 2.25
N ASP A 196 4.30 24.67 1.89
CA ASP A 196 4.85 25.74 2.71
C ASP A 196 4.00 27.03 2.63
N ASP A 197 4.31 28.02 3.48
CA ASP A 197 3.60 29.31 3.53
C ASP A 197 3.61 30.06 2.18
N GLY A 198 4.54 29.73 1.30
CA GLY A 198 4.63 30.28 -0.06
C GLY A 198 3.84 29.50 -1.12
N GLY A 199 3.11 28.46 -0.71
CA GLY A 199 2.37 27.57 -1.62
C GLY A 199 3.23 26.57 -2.40
N ARG A 200 4.49 26.35 -2.02
CA ARG A 200 5.40 25.43 -2.69
C ARG A 200 5.36 24.06 -2.03
N ARG A 201 5.37 23.01 -2.83
CA ARG A 201 5.49 21.64 -2.33
C ARG A 201 6.91 21.35 -1.85
N ARG A 202 7.02 20.64 -0.75
CA ARG A 202 8.29 20.17 -0.17
C ARG A 202 8.11 18.74 0.34
N GLY A 203 9.00 17.84 -0.05
CA GLY A 203 9.06 16.48 0.50
C GLY A 203 9.39 16.47 1.99
N VAL A 204 8.95 15.45 2.68
CA VAL A 204 9.18 15.28 4.13
C VAL A 204 9.62 13.86 4.47
N GLU A 205 10.34 13.71 5.58
CA GLU A 205 10.87 12.44 6.11
C GLU A 205 9.75 11.63 6.78
N ALA A 206 8.92 10.94 5.99
CA ALA A 206 7.80 10.15 6.47
C ALA A 206 7.48 8.99 5.52
N VAL A 207 6.65 8.05 5.95
CA VAL A 207 6.04 7.01 5.09
C VAL A 207 4.55 6.93 5.40
N VAL A 208 3.74 7.30 4.43
CA VAL A 208 2.28 7.28 4.56
C VAL A 208 1.76 5.83 4.59
N ASP A 209 0.62 5.59 5.19
CA ASP A 209 -0.01 4.27 5.13
C ASP A 209 -0.70 4.05 3.78
N LYS A 210 -0.25 3.02 3.03
CA LYS A 210 -0.78 2.77 1.70
C LYS A 210 -2.27 2.37 1.69
N ASP A 211 -2.74 1.68 2.73
CA ASP A 211 -4.14 1.25 2.79
C ASP A 211 -5.05 2.47 2.99
N LEU A 212 -4.63 3.43 3.83
CA LEU A 212 -5.33 4.70 4.02
C LEU A 212 -5.30 5.56 2.75
N THR A 213 -4.14 5.67 2.09
CA THR A 213 -4.04 6.37 0.80
C THR A 213 -4.90 5.69 -0.27
N SER A 214 -4.96 4.36 -0.29
CA SER A 214 -5.80 3.63 -1.25
C SER A 214 -7.28 3.90 -1.04
N ALA A 215 -7.74 4.01 0.21
CA ALA A 215 -9.11 4.39 0.52
C ALA A 215 -9.40 5.84 0.11
N LEU A 216 -8.50 6.78 0.43
CA LEU A 216 -8.58 8.17 0.02
C LEU A 216 -8.71 8.29 -1.51
N LEU A 217 -7.81 7.62 -2.23
CA LEU A 217 -7.81 7.59 -3.70
C LEU A 217 -9.08 6.96 -4.26
N ALA A 218 -9.55 5.85 -3.70
CA ALA A 218 -10.76 5.18 -4.14
C ALA A 218 -12.01 6.05 -3.95
N ILE A 219 -12.10 6.77 -2.83
CA ILE A 219 -13.18 7.73 -2.56
C ILE A 219 -13.11 8.89 -3.57
N ALA A 220 -11.93 9.48 -3.77
CA ALA A 220 -11.76 10.61 -4.68
C ALA A 220 -12.01 10.27 -6.16
N LEU A 221 -11.71 9.03 -6.57
CA LEU A 221 -12.00 8.51 -7.92
C LEU A 221 -13.46 8.05 -8.10
N ASP A 222 -14.28 8.10 -7.06
CA ASP A 222 -15.65 7.51 -7.05
C ASP A 222 -15.64 6.04 -7.47
N ALA A 223 -14.66 5.26 -6.97
CA ALA A 223 -14.47 3.86 -7.32
C ALA A 223 -15.65 2.99 -6.87
N ASP A 224 -16.01 1.99 -7.66
CA ASP A 224 -17.10 1.05 -7.36
C ASP A 224 -16.67 0.00 -6.33
N LEU A 225 -15.35 -0.22 -6.20
CA LEU A 225 -14.79 -1.26 -5.34
C LEU A 225 -13.40 -0.88 -4.84
N LEU A 226 -13.15 -1.06 -3.55
CA LEU A 226 -11.81 -1.07 -2.96
C LEU A 226 -11.43 -2.51 -2.61
N VAL A 227 -10.27 -2.99 -3.08
CA VAL A 227 -9.75 -4.33 -2.79
C VAL A 227 -8.41 -4.22 -2.07
N LEU A 228 -8.35 -4.64 -0.82
CA LEU A 228 -7.14 -4.64 0.01
C LEU A 228 -6.54 -6.05 0.03
N LEU A 229 -5.50 -6.25 -0.78
CA LEU A 229 -4.85 -7.54 -0.98
C LEU A 229 -3.68 -7.73 -0.02
N THR A 230 -3.63 -8.89 0.62
CA THR A 230 -2.67 -9.24 1.66
C THR A 230 -2.25 -10.71 1.53
N ASP A 231 -1.49 -11.23 2.49
CA ASP A 231 -1.01 -12.60 2.59
C ASP A 231 -1.96 -13.53 3.38
N VAL A 232 -3.07 -12.98 3.93
CA VAL A 232 -4.08 -13.78 4.63
C VAL A 232 -5.38 -13.88 3.83
N ALA A 233 -6.11 -14.98 4.03
CA ALA A 233 -7.30 -15.27 3.24
C ALA A 233 -8.48 -14.32 3.55
N ALA A 234 -8.63 -13.89 4.80
CA ALA A 234 -9.74 -13.06 5.26
C ALA A 234 -9.38 -12.38 6.59
N VAL A 235 -10.20 -11.43 7.03
CA VAL A 235 -10.21 -10.96 8.41
C VAL A 235 -10.67 -12.10 9.31
N GLU A 236 -10.04 -12.29 10.46
CA GLU A 236 -10.40 -13.32 11.42
C GLU A 236 -11.04 -12.71 12.67
N ALA A 237 -12.19 -13.23 13.06
CA ALA A 237 -12.72 -13.02 14.38
C ALA A 237 -11.91 -13.86 15.38
N ASP A 238 -11.78 -13.37 16.62
CA ASP A 238 -11.02 -14.02 17.71
C ASP A 238 -9.58 -14.37 17.34
N TRP A 239 -8.94 -13.54 16.48
CA TRP A 239 -7.56 -13.74 16.00
C TRP A 239 -6.57 -13.96 17.15
N GLY A 240 -5.62 -14.87 16.95
CA GLY A 240 -4.63 -15.24 17.96
C GLY A 240 -5.16 -16.14 19.07
N THR A 241 -6.38 -16.63 18.97
CA THR A 241 -6.97 -17.58 19.92
C THR A 241 -7.32 -18.91 19.22
N PRO A 242 -7.54 -20.00 19.97
CA PRO A 242 -8.03 -21.28 19.39
C PRO A 242 -9.42 -21.19 18.73
N ARG A 243 -10.13 -20.08 18.90
CA ARG A 243 -11.45 -19.82 18.31
C ARG A 243 -11.38 -18.94 17.05
N ALA A 244 -10.18 -18.63 16.59
CA ALA A 244 -9.99 -17.81 15.39
C ALA A 244 -10.75 -18.43 14.20
N ARG A 245 -11.52 -17.61 13.50
CA ARG A 245 -12.33 -18.02 12.35
C ARG A 245 -12.40 -16.93 11.30
N PRO A 246 -12.28 -17.26 10.01
CA PRO A 246 -12.40 -16.27 8.95
C PRO A 246 -13.83 -15.70 8.88
N MET A 247 -13.92 -14.41 8.58
CA MET A 247 -15.16 -13.68 8.40
C MET A 247 -15.43 -13.49 6.91
N ALA A 248 -16.56 -14.00 6.41
CA ALA A 248 -16.95 -13.78 5.01
C ALA A 248 -17.46 -12.35 4.76
N GLY A 249 -17.98 -11.68 5.79
CA GLY A 249 -18.43 -10.29 5.72
C GLY A 249 -18.67 -9.71 7.10
N ALA A 250 -18.59 -8.39 7.18
CA ALA A 250 -18.88 -7.60 8.36
C ALA A 250 -19.28 -6.17 7.98
N SER A 251 -20.03 -5.48 8.84
CA SER A 251 -20.24 -4.05 8.72
C SER A 251 -19.02 -3.28 9.26
N ALA A 252 -18.86 -2.02 8.82
CA ALA A 252 -17.85 -1.13 9.36
C ALA A 252 -17.99 -0.97 10.88
N ALA A 253 -19.22 -0.84 11.38
CA ALA A 253 -19.51 -0.73 12.80
C ALA A 253 -19.06 -1.99 13.59
N GLU A 254 -19.31 -3.20 13.05
CA GLU A 254 -18.85 -4.45 13.65
C GLU A 254 -17.33 -4.51 13.72
N LEU A 255 -16.64 -4.22 12.62
CA LEU A 255 -15.17 -4.25 12.56
C LEU A 255 -14.54 -3.22 13.50
N ARG A 256 -15.11 -2.00 13.62
CA ARG A 256 -14.62 -0.97 14.56
C ARG A 256 -14.77 -1.38 16.02
N SER A 257 -15.66 -2.30 16.35
CA SER A 257 -15.81 -2.84 17.69
C SER A 257 -14.76 -3.90 18.04
N MET A 258 -14.01 -4.39 17.05
CA MET A 258 -13.00 -5.42 17.22
C MET A 258 -11.61 -4.81 17.46
N VAL A 259 -10.73 -5.59 18.09
CA VAL A 259 -9.32 -5.22 18.28
C VAL A 259 -8.47 -5.96 17.28
N PHE A 260 -7.69 -5.23 16.49
CA PHE A 260 -6.77 -5.77 15.50
C PHE A 260 -5.31 -5.51 15.89
N ALA A 261 -4.42 -6.41 15.50
CA ALA A 261 -3.00 -6.22 15.70
C ALA A 261 -2.52 -4.96 14.95
N PRO A 262 -1.80 -4.05 15.63
CA PRO A 262 -1.26 -2.86 14.99
C PRO A 262 -0.26 -3.21 13.89
N GLY A 263 -0.21 -2.38 12.84
CA GLY A 263 0.78 -2.46 11.77
C GLY A 263 0.49 -3.46 10.63
N SER A 264 -0.57 -4.26 10.72
CA SER A 264 -0.89 -5.28 9.71
C SER A 264 -2.37 -5.22 9.28
N MET A 265 -3.29 -5.73 10.10
CA MET A 265 -4.72 -5.78 9.75
C MET A 265 -5.45 -4.48 10.09
N ALA A 266 -5.08 -3.80 11.19
CA ALA A 266 -5.77 -2.59 11.63
C ALA A 266 -5.86 -1.49 10.56
N PRO A 267 -4.79 -1.10 9.83
CA PRO A 267 -4.87 -0.11 8.76
C PRO A 267 -5.79 -0.54 7.61
N LYS A 268 -5.80 -1.84 7.25
CA LYS A 268 -6.66 -2.36 6.19
C LYS A 268 -8.14 -2.29 6.57
N VAL A 269 -8.46 -2.68 7.79
CA VAL A 269 -9.83 -2.59 8.32
C VAL A 269 -10.28 -1.15 8.35
N GLU A 270 -9.44 -0.24 8.84
CA GLU A 270 -9.75 1.20 8.88
C GLU A 270 -9.99 1.76 7.47
N ALA A 271 -9.12 1.45 6.51
CA ALA A 271 -9.26 1.87 5.12
C ALA A 271 -10.55 1.32 4.48
N ALA A 272 -10.87 0.04 4.72
CA ALA A 272 -12.09 -0.58 4.22
C ALA A 272 -13.35 0.06 4.81
N CYS A 273 -13.35 0.34 6.12
CA CYS A 273 -14.46 1.02 6.80
C CYS A 273 -14.65 2.44 6.26
N ARG A 274 -13.57 3.24 6.13
CA ARG A 274 -13.64 4.60 5.58
C ARG A 274 -14.25 4.63 4.18
N PHE A 275 -13.79 3.73 3.30
CA PHE A 275 -14.32 3.63 1.94
C PHE A 275 -15.81 3.25 1.96
N ALA A 276 -16.17 2.20 2.71
CA ALA A 276 -17.55 1.74 2.76
C ALA A 276 -18.51 2.82 3.32
N GLU A 277 -18.14 3.47 4.42
CA GLU A 277 -18.93 4.53 5.05
C GLU A 277 -19.08 5.76 4.15
N ALA A 278 -17.99 6.18 3.47
CA ALA A 278 -18.00 7.38 2.63
C ALA A 278 -18.76 7.20 1.31
N THR A 279 -18.74 5.99 0.73
CA THR A 279 -19.28 5.75 -0.62
C THR A 279 -20.58 4.94 -0.63
N GLY A 280 -20.92 4.24 0.45
CA GLY A 280 -22.01 3.25 0.46
C GLY A 280 -21.68 1.97 -0.33
N ARG A 281 -20.46 1.83 -0.85
CA ARG A 281 -20.00 0.71 -1.68
C ARG A 281 -19.15 -0.27 -0.87
N PRO A 282 -19.06 -1.55 -1.29
CA PRO A 282 -18.29 -2.54 -0.53
C PRO A 282 -16.78 -2.36 -0.71
N ALA A 283 -16.02 -2.62 0.37
CA ALA A 283 -14.61 -2.93 0.28
C ALA A 283 -14.38 -4.43 0.50
N MET A 284 -13.29 -4.97 -0.04
CA MET A 284 -12.89 -6.36 0.11
C MET A 284 -11.50 -6.47 0.72
N ILE A 285 -11.30 -7.37 1.67
CA ILE A 285 -10.00 -7.69 2.25
C ILE A 285 -9.74 -9.18 2.02
N GLY A 286 -8.62 -9.54 1.40
CA GLY A 286 -8.34 -10.95 1.13
C GLY A 286 -6.98 -11.23 0.54
N SER A 287 -6.73 -12.50 0.21
CA SER A 287 -5.44 -12.94 -0.32
C SER A 287 -5.21 -12.45 -1.75
N LEU A 288 -3.97 -12.02 -2.02
CA LEU A 288 -3.53 -11.72 -3.37
C LEU A 288 -3.64 -12.94 -4.29
N ASP A 289 -3.39 -14.14 -3.77
CA ASP A 289 -3.47 -15.37 -4.56
C ASP A 289 -4.89 -15.66 -5.08
N ASP A 290 -5.90 -15.10 -4.42
CA ASP A 290 -7.31 -15.21 -4.79
C ASP A 290 -7.90 -13.88 -5.32
N ALA A 291 -7.08 -12.94 -5.77
CA ALA A 291 -7.49 -11.57 -6.07
C ALA A 291 -8.76 -11.46 -6.93
N GLY A 292 -8.88 -12.24 -8.00
CA GLY A 292 -10.07 -12.27 -8.85
C GLY A 292 -11.33 -12.77 -8.12
N ARG A 293 -11.22 -13.75 -7.24
CA ARG A 293 -12.33 -14.26 -6.43
C ARG A 293 -12.72 -13.28 -5.35
N VAL A 294 -11.72 -12.63 -4.74
CA VAL A 294 -11.94 -11.55 -3.74
C VAL A 294 -12.74 -10.41 -4.37
N ALA A 295 -12.34 -9.94 -5.55
CA ALA A 295 -13.04 -8.86 -6.24
C ALA A 295 -14.50 -9.20 -6.60
N ARG A 296 -14.82 -10.48 -6.81
CA ARG A 296 -16.20 -10.94 -7.06
C ARG A 296 -16.98 -11.26 -5.78
N GLY A 297 -16.38 -11.12 -4.59
CA GLY A 297 -16.99 -11.47 -3.31
C GLY A 297 -17.12 -12.97 -3.05
N GLU A 298 -16.34 -13.80 -3.76
CA GLU A 298 -16.30 -15.26 -3.64
C GLU A 298 -15.24 -15.74 -2.63
N ALA A 299 -14.39 -14.85 -2.17
CA ALA A 299 -13.34 -15.06 -1.17
C ALA A 299 -13.10 -13.77 -0.39
N GLY A 300 -12.36 -13.88 0.72
CA GLY A 300 -12.04 -12.72 1.55
C GLY A 300 -13.17 -12.30 2.47
N THR A 301 -13.02 -11.11 3.05
CA THR A 301 -14.01 -10.44 3.89
C THR A 301 -14.61 -9.27 3.13
N ARG A 302 -15.93 -9.25 2.99
CA ARG A 302 -16.69 -8.14 2.44
C ARG A 302 -17.04 -7.14 3.55
N VAL A 303 -16.59 -5.91 3.42
CA VAL A 303 -16.90 -4.81 4.34
C VAL A 303 -17.99 -3.95 3.74
N THR A 304 -19.06 -3.74 4.51
CA THR A 304 -20.20 -2.89 4.12
C THR A 304 -20.34 -1.71 5.11
N PRO A 305 -21.05 -0.66 4.74
CA PRO A 305 -21.34 0.46 5.66
C PRO A 305 -21.90 0.04 7.01
#